data_8a54926fe71c90b169531225b1a9e930
#
_entry.id   8a54926fe71c90b169531225b1a9e930
#
_cell.length_a   1.000
_cell.length_b   1.000
_cell.length_c   1.000
_cell.angle_alpha   90.00
_cell.angle_beta   90.00
_cell.angle_gamma   90.00
#
_symmetry.space_group_name_H-M   'P 1'
#
loop_
_entity.id
_entity.type
_entity.pdbx_description
1 polymer ?
#
loop_
_entity_poly.entity_id
_entity_poly.type
_entity_poly.pdbx_seq_one_letter_code
_entity_poly.pdbx_strand_id
1 'polypeptide(L)'
;IMEITDNGIIGVKNVTMNENFFMGHFPNNPVMPGVLQIEAMAQTGGIFSLSKVKEPHLYSTYFMKIDNVKFKKKVIPGDTVVFDLNLISPIRRGLVHMRGKGYVNGVICIEAEMLAQVVKDREE
;
A
#
# COMPACT_ATOMS: atom_id res chain seq x y z
N ILE A 1 -5.45 -9.15 3.32
CA ILE A 1 -5.91 -8.95 1.93
C ILE A 1 -7.34 -9.45 1.81
N MET A 2 -8.23 -8.61 1.33
CA MET A 2 -9.65 -8.95 1.16
C MET A 2 -9.94 -9.51 -0.22
N GLU A 3 -9.30 -8.98 -1.25
CA GLU A 3 -9.60 -9.35 -2.63
C GLU A 3 -8.44 -9.03 -3.56
N ILE A 4 -8.18 -9.91 -4.51
CA ILE A 4 -7.23 -9.66 -5.60
C ILE A 4 -7.97 -9.97 -6.90
N THR A 5 -7.92 -9.02 -7.84
CA THR A 5 -8.49 -9.18 -9.18
C THR A 5 -7.37 -9.09 -10.22
N ASP A 6 -7.73 -9.18 -11.50
CA ASP A 6 -6.75 -9.01 -12.56
C ASP A 6 -6.15 -7.61 -12.60
N ASN A 7 -6.88 -6.61 -12.12
CA ASN A 7 -6.50 -5.21 -12.26
C ASN A 7 -6.25 -4.49 -10.93
N GLY A 8 -6.43 -5.15 -9.80
CA GLY A 8 -6.28 -4.47 -8.54
C GLY A 8 -6.31 -5.37 -7.32
N ILE A 9 -6.19 -4.73 -6.17
CA ILE A 9 -6.16 -5.42 -4.87
C ILE A 9 -6.82 -4.54 -3.81
N ILE A 10 -7.49 -5.18 -2.87
CA ILE A 10 -8.02 -4.52 -1.69
C ILE A 10 -7.36 -5.12 -0.46
N GLY A 11 -6.72 -4.29 0.34
CA GLY A 11 -6.08 -4.69 1.58
C GLY A 11 -6.63 -3.89 2.76
N VAL A 12 -6.39 -4.39 3.96
CA VAL A 12 -6.90 -3.79 5.20
C VAL A 12 -5.76 -3.65 6.20
N LYS A 13 -5.69 -2.50 6.87
CA LYS A 13 -4.78 -2.25 7.98
C LYS A 13 -5.57 -1.75 9.18
N ASN A 14 -5.54 -2.50 10.27
CA ASN A 14 -6.09 -2.05 11.55
C ASN A 14 -5.04 -1.23 12.29
N VAL A 15 -5.40 -0.03 12.72
CA VAL A 15 -4.51 0.88 13.43
C VAL A 15 -4.77 0.76 14.93
N THR A 16 -3.75 0.41 15.70
CA THR A 16 -3.88 0.20 17.15
C THR A 16 -2.96 1.13 17.93
N MET A 17 -3.30 1.36 19.21
CA MET A 17 -2.46 2.16 20.12
C MET A 17 -1.14 1.48 20.46
N ASN A 18 -1.05 0.16 20.27
CA ASN A 18 0.14 -0.60 20.60
C ASN A 18 1.25 -0.50 19.53
N GLU A 19 0.97 0.18 18.43
CA GLU A 19 1.99 0.36 17.40
C GLU A 19 3.04 1.37 17.88
N ASN A 20 4.33 1.04 17.66
CA ASN A 20 5.44 1.81 18.19
C ASN A 20 5.47 3.27 17.79
N PHE A 21 5.00 3.59 16.58
CA PHE A 21 5.03 4.97 16.10
C PHE A 21 4.14 5.92 16.92
N PHE A 22 3.16 5.42 17.67
CA PHE A 22 2.33 6.25 18.54
C PHE A 22 3.04 6.62 19.84
N MET A 23 4.05 5.88 20.24
CA MET A 23 4.78 6.14 21.47
C MET A 23 5.54 7.46 21.43
N GLY A 24 6.05 7.84 20.27
CA GLY A 24 6.86 9.04 20.11
C GLY A 24 6.26 10.09 19.18
N HIS A 25 5.05 9.89 18.70
CA HIS A 25 4.42 10.79 17.72
C HIS A 25 3.06 11.26 18.23
N PHE A 26 3.02 12.53 18.69
CA PHE A 26 1.84 13.17 19.26
C PHE A 26 1.20 12.36 20.38
N PRO A 27 1.87 12.23 21.55
CA PRO A 27 1.39 11.36 22.64
C PRO A 27 -0.03 11.67 23.13
N ASN A 28 -0.45 12.95 23.08
CA ASN A 28 -1.78 13.37 23.50
C ASN A 28 -2.80 13.41 22.37
N ASN A 29 -2.36 13.19 21.14
CA ASN A 29 -3.20 13.21 19.95
C ASN A 29 -2.58 12.28 18.91
N PRO A 30 -2.64 10.97 19.13
CA PRO A 30 -1.95 10.01 18.26
C PRO A 30 -2.53 10.02 16.86
N VAL A 31 -1.65 10.12 15.87
CA VAL A 31 -2.00 10.13 14.45
C VAL A 31 -1.02 9.21 13.72
N MET A 32 -1.50 8.38 12.84
CA MET A 32 -0.63 7.55 12.01
C MET A 32 0.13 8.42 11.03
N PRO A 33 1.49 8.42 11.07
CA PRO A 33 2.29 9.21 10.14
C PRO A 33 1.99 8.88 8.68
N GLY A 34 2.00 9.91 7.83
CA GLY A 34 1.73 9.73 6.41
C GLY A 34 2.68 8.76 5.73
N VAL A 35 3.95 8.78 6.11
CA VAL A 35 4.96 7.87 5.57
C VAL A 35 4.58 6.41 5.82
N LEU A 36 4.03 6.10 7.00
CA LEU A 36 3.61 4.74 7.34
C LEU A 36 2.34 4.33 6.62
N GLN A 37 1.47 5.30 6.30
CA GLN A 37 0.30 5.03 5.46
C GLN A 37 0.74 4.65 4.04
N ILE A 38 1.73 5.35 3.50
CA ILE A 38 2.31 5.04 2.19
C ILE A 38 2.97 3.67 2.22
N GLU A 39 3.70 3.34 3.29
CA GLU A 39 4.33 2.03 3.44
C GLU A 39 3.29 0.91 3.42
N ALA A 40 2.20 1.05 4.16
CA ALA A 40 1.13 0.06 4.19
C ALA A 40 0.49 -0.11 2.80
N MET A 41 0.27 0.99 2.10
CA MET A 41 -0.25 0.98 0.73
C MET A 41 0.73 0.27 -0.21
N ALA A 42 2.02 0.56 -0.10
CA ALA A 42 3.06 -0.04 -0.93
C ALA A 42 3.17 -1.55 -0.69
N GLN A 43 3.07 -2.00 0.57
CA GLN A 43 3.06 -3.43 0.88
C GLN A 43 1.88 -4.13 0.22
N THR A 44 0.71 -3.51 0.23
CA THR A 44 -0.48 -4.03 -0.45
C THR A 44 -0.24 -4.15 -1.96
N GLY A 45 0.34 -3.12 -2.57
CA GLY A 45 0.71 -3.13 -3.98
C GLY A 45 1.76 -4.18 -4.32
N GLY A 46 2.71 -4.41 -3.41
CA GLY A 46 3.73 -5.45 -3.56
C GLY A 46 3.12 -6.84 -3.61
N ILE A 47 2.13 -7.12 -2.77
CA ILE A 47 1.40 -8.39 -2.78
C ILE A 47 0.72 -8.59 -4.13
N PHE A 48 0.06 -7.56 -4.64
CA PHE A 48 -0.56 -7.61 -5.97
C PHE A 48 0.47 -7.94 -7.04
N SER A 49 1.59 -7.23 -7.06
CA SER A 49 2.65 -7.40 -8.06
C SER A 49 3.18 -8.83 -8.08
N LEU A 50 3.44 -9.40 -6.91
CA LEU A 50 3.97 -10.76 -6.81
C LEU A 50 2.90 -11.81 -7.10
N SER A 51 1.62 -11.48 -6.96
CA SER A 51 0.53 -12.41 -7.31
C SER A 51 0.47 -12.69 -8.82
N LYS A 52 1.15 -11.87 -9.63
CA LYS A 52 1.14 -11.99 -11.10
C LYS A 52 2.29 -12.83 -11.64
N VAL A 53 3.18 -13.34 -10.81
CA VAL A 53 4.28 -14.21 -11.23
C VAL A 53 4.06 -15.63 -10.71
N LYS A 54 4.62 -16.62 -11.41
CA LYS A 54 4.39 -18.04 -11.08
C LYS A 54 5.11 -18.48 -9.82
N GLU A 55 6.30 -17.99 -9.58
CA GLU A 55 7.10 -18.40 -8.43
C GLU A 55 7.51 -17.15 -7.64
N PRO A 56 6.57 -16.59 -6.85
CA PRO A 56 6.81 -15.30 -6.17
C PRO A 56 8.05 -15.28 -5.30
N HIS A 57 8.44 -16.42 -4.73
CA HIS A 57 9.62 -16.50 -3.87
C HIS A 57 10.94 -16.22 -4.60
N LEU A 58 10.94 -16.23 -5.93
CA LEU A 58 12.13 -15.91 -6.75
C LEU A 58 12.21 -14.44 -7.12
N TYR A 59 11.20 -13.66 -6.77
CA TYR A 59 11.08 -12.27 -7.22
C TYR A 59 11.03 -11.32 -6.05
N SER A 60 11.42 -10.08 -6.33
CA SER A 60 11.25 -8.96 -5.40
C SER A 60 10.57 -7.81 -6.12
N THR A 61 9.85 -7.00 -5.35
CA THR A 61 9.22 -5.78 -5.84
C THR A 61 10.00 -4.58 -5.34
N TYR A 62 10.44 -3.72 -6.26
CA TYR A 62 11.15 -2.48 -5.94
C TYR A 62 10.30 -1.30 -6.36
N PHE A 63 9.99 -0.41 -5.41
CA PHE A 63 9.24 0.80 -5.72
C PHE A 63 10.21 1.85 -6.28
N MET A 64 9.97 2.26 -7.51
CA MET A 64 10.81 3.20 -8.23
C MET A 64 10.36 4.64 -8.04
N LYS A 65 9.08 4.83 -7.79
CA LYS A 65 8.50 6.16 -7.76
C LYS A 65 7.16 6.15 -7.03
N ILE A 66 6.94 7.16 -6.21
CA ILE A 66 5.65 7.40 -5.56
C ILE A 66 5.30 8.86 -5.85
N ASP A 67 4.14 9.08 -6.46
CA ASP A 67 3.71 10.35 -7.00
C ASP A 67 2.33 10.75 -6.52
N ASN A 68 2.04 12.04 -6.67
CA ASN A 68 0.68 12.57 -6.46
C ASN A 68 0.10 12.15 -5.13
N VAL A 69 0.92 12.17 -4.08
CA VAL A 69 0.50 11.80 -2.74
C VAL A 69 -0.33 12.92 -2.15
N LYS A 70 -1.53 12.55 -1.67
CA LYS A 70 -2.44 13.49 -1.01
C LYS A 70 -2.94 12.89 0.28
N PHE A 71 -2.74 13.58 1.39
CA PHE A 71 -3.26 13.22 2.69
C PHE A 71 -4.50 14.06 2.96
N LYS A 72 -5.66 13.41 3.01
CA LYS A 72 -6.93 14.13 3.09
C LYS A 72 -7.56 14.13 4.48
N LYS A 73 -7.29 13.09 5.27
CA LYS A 73 -7.79 12.98 6.64
C LYS A 73 -6.79 12.26 7.52
N LYS A 74 -6.82 12.57 8.81
CA LYS A 74 -5.99 11.90 9.82
C LYS A 74 -6.46 10.47 10.00
N VAL A 75 -5.50 9.57 10.22
CA VAL A 75 -5.76 8.18 10.62
C VAL A 75 -5.30 8.03 12.06
N ILE A 76 -6.18 7.56 12.91
CA ILE A 76 -5.95 7.48 14.36
C ILE A 76 -6.15 6.04 14.85
N PRO A 77 -5.68 5.72 16.08
CA PRO A 77 -5.93 4.40 16.65
C PRO A 77 -7.43 4.08 16.70
N GLY A 78 -7.77 2.84 16.39
CA GLY A 78 -9.14 2.39 16.29
C GLY A 78 -9.68 2.42 14.86
N ASP A 79 -9.01 3.15 13.97
CA ASP A 79 -9.40 3.18 12.56
C ASP A 79 -9.00 1.89 11.85
N THR A 80 -9.82 1.49 10.90
CA THR A 80 -9.50 0.45 9.94
C THR A 80 -9.37 1.11 8.58
N VAL A 81 -8.18 1.04 7.99
CA VAL A 81 -7.93 1.62 6.66
C VAL A 81 -8.09 0.54 5.62
N VAL A 82 -8.96 0.79 4.66
CA VAL A 82 -9.15 -0.08 3.49
C VAL A 82 -8.38 0.55 2.33
N PHE A 83 -7.39 -0.16 1.82
CA PHE A 83 -6.61 0.27 0.66
C PHE A 83 -7.17 -0.39 -0.59
N ASP A 84 -7.52 0.44 -1.56
CA ASP A 84 -8.02 0.01 -2.86
C ASP A 84 -7.03 0.47 -3.92
N LEU A 85 -6.30 -0.48 -4.49
CA LEU A 85 -5.25 -0.21 -5.47
C LEU A 85 -5.63 -0.80 -6.82
N ASN A 86 -5.50 -0.01 -7.86
CA ASN A 86 -5.86 -0.41 -9.22
C ASN A 86 -4.77 -0.04 -10.22
N LEU A 87 -4.56 -0.91 -11.21
CA LEU A 87 -3.62 -0.63 -12.29
C LEU A 87 -4.06 0.61 -13.07
N ILE A 88 -3.11 1.49 -13.35
CA ILE A 88 -3.31 2.64 -14.23
C ILE A 88 -3.11 2.21 -15.69
N SER A 89 -2.20 1.27 -15.90
CA SER A 89 -1.91 0.73 -17.22
C SER A 89 -1.58 -0.76 -17.10
N PRO A 90 -1.62 -1.53 -18.22
CA PRO A 90 -1.26 -2.94 -18.17
C PRO A 90 0.18 -3.15 -17.70
N ILE A 91 0.42 -4.25 -16.99
CA ILE A 91 1.76 -4.63 -16.56
C ILE A 91 2.60 -4.96 -17.79
N ARG A 92 3.79 -4.35 -17.89
CA ARG A 92 4.74 -4.60 -18.98
C ARG A 92 6.14 -4.72 -18.46
N ARG A 93 6.84 -5.81 -18.83
CA ARG A 93 8.24 -6.04 -18.45
C ARG A 93 8.46 -5.90 -16.94
N GLY A 94 7.49 -6.38 -16.16
CA GLY A 94 7.55 -6.31 -14.71
C GLY A 94 7.26 -4.93 -14.13
N LEU A 95 6.91 -3.93 -14.95
CA LEU A 95 6.53 -2.61 -14.46
C LEU A 95 5.06 -2.60 -14.08
N VAL A 96 4.79 -2.25 -12.83
CA VAL A 96 3.44 -2.22 -12.25
C VAL A 96 3.16 -0.80 -11.81
N HIS A 97 2.22 -0.14 -12.48
CA HIS A 97 1.84 1.24 -12.19
C HIS A 97 0.41 1.27 -11.65
N MET A 98 0.27 1.68 -10.40
CA MET A 98 -1.00 1.61 -9.68
C MET A 98 -1.38 2.95 -9.08
N ARG A 99 -2.69 3.19 -8.99
CA ARG A 99 -3.25 4.25 -8.15
C ARG A 99 -3.87 3.61 -6.93
N GLY A 100 -3.51 4.10 -5.77
CA GLY A 100 -4.03 3.63 -4.50
C GLY A 100 -4.83 4.69 -3.78
N LYS A 101 -5.89 4.26 -3.11
CA LYS A 101 -6.70 5.09 -2.22
C LYS A 101 -6.91 4.35 -0.93
N GLY A 102 -6.81 5.06 0.19
CA GLY A 102 -7.10 4.51 1.51
C GLY A 102 -8.35 5.17 2.07
N TYR A 103 -9.22 4.36 2.65
CA TYR A 103 -10.51 4.80 3.19
C TYR A 103 -10.66 4.39 4.64
N VAL A 104 -11.25 5.29 5.45
CA VAL A 104 -11.70 4.99 6.81
C VAL A 104 -13.20 5.30 6.85
N ASN A 105 -14.00 4.29 7.18
CA ASN A 105 -15.46 4.42 7.21
C ASN A 105 -16.03 4.99 5.89
N GLY A 106 -15.47 4.56 4.77
CA GLY A 106 -15.91 5.02 3.45
C GLY A 106 -15.43 6.40 3.04
N VAL A 107 -14.64 7.07 3.88
CA VAL A 107 -14.12 8.41 3.60
C VAL A 107 -12.65 8.30 3.22
N ILE A 108 -12.27 8.90 2.10
CA ILE A 108 -10.91 8.86 1.61
C ILE A 108 -9.97 9.63 2.55
N CYS A 109 -8.88 9.00 2.97
CA CYS A 109 -7.88 9.61 3.85
C CYS A 109 -6.53 9.80 3.17
N ILE A 110 -6.21 9.00 2.16
CA ILE A 110 -4.95 9.09 1.41
C ILE A 110 -5.16 8.62 -0.02
N GLU A 111 -4.45 9.24 -0.95
CA GLU A 111 -4.29 8.70 -2.30
C GLU A 111 -2.87 8.92 -2.79
N ALA A 112 -2.41 8.01 -3.66
CA ALA A 112 -1.07 8.08 -4.24
C ALA A 112 -1.01 7.24 -5.51
N GLU A 113 -0.03 7.54 -6.36
CA GLU A 113 0.33 6.71 -7.50
C GLU A 113 1.68 6.08 -7.22
N MET A 114 1.83 4.80 -7.57
CA MET A 114 3.06 4.04 -7.32
C MET A 114 3.50 3.32 -8.58
N LEU A 115 4.80 3.38 -8.85
CA LEU A 115 5.43 2.62 -9.92
C LEU A 115 6.42 1.65 -9.29
N ALA A 116 6.24 0.37 -9.56
CA ALA A 116 7.10 -0.67 -9.04
C ALA A 116 7.68 -1.52 -10.16
N GLN A 117 8.84 -2.11 -9.90
CA GLN A 117 9.49 -3.07 -10.79
C GLN A 117 9.55 -4.42 -10.09
N VAL A 118 9.03 -5.44 -10.73
CA VAL A 118 9.17 -6.82 -10.28
C VAL A 118 10.40 -7.42 -10.95
N VAL A 119 11.34 -7.90 -10.16
CA VAL A 119 12.62 -8.40 -10.63
C VAL A 119 12.86 -9.80 -10.10
N LYS A 120 13.30 -10.71 -10.99
CA LYS A 120 13.72 -12.05 -10.58
C LYS A 120 15.13 -11.93 -10.01
N ASP A 121 15.27 -12.17 -8.71
CA ASP A 121 16.54 -12.00 -8.00
C ASP A 121 17.17 -13.31 -7.52
N ARG A 122 16.57 -14.47 -7.87
CA ARG A 122 17.11 -15.78 -7.54
C ARG A 122 16.93 -16.73 -8.70
N GLU A 123 17.87 -17.66 -8.81
CA GLU A 123 17.73 -18.82 -9.69
C GLU A 123 17.42 -20.05 -8.83
N GLU A 124 16.61 -20.93 -9.32
CA GLU A 124 16.37 -22.20 -8.64
C GLU A 124 17.53 -23.15 -8.75
#